data_5e2cfac7f2c81e96220121a28b41db19
#
_entry.id   5e2cfac7f2c81e96220121a28b41db19
#
_cell.length_a   1.000
_cell.length_b   1.000
_cell.length_c   1.000
_cell.angle_alpha   90.00
_cell.angle_beta   90.00
_cell.angle_gamma   90.00
#
_symmetry.space_group_name_H-M   'P 1'
#
loop_
_entity.id
_entity.type
_entity.pdbx_description
1 polymer ?
#
loop_
_entity_poly.entity_id
_entity_poly.type
_entity_poly.pdbx_seq_one_letter_code
_entity_poly.pdbx_strand_id
1 'polypeptide(L)'
;MAHPFETLTPDLVLDAVESIGFLSDARVLALNSYENRVYQVGIEHAEPLIANAPRPQRWTNEAILEEHRFTFELAECDVPVVAPLVHNGESLFEHAGFRFTLFPRRGGRAPEPGNLDQLYRLGQLLGRLHAVGSTRPFEHREALGVKNFGPGSLTTLLEGNFIPKSLLPAYESVARDLLKRVEEVYKATPHKNIRMHGDCHPGNMMCRDEVFHIVDLDDCRMGPAVQDLWMMLAGDRQEC
;
A
#
# COMPACT_ATOMS: atom_id res chain seq x y z
N MET A 1 23.18 9.75 3.61
CA MET A 1 22.32 9.28 4.73
C MET A 1 22.36 7.77 4.72
N ALA A 2 22.44 7.12 5.88
CA ALA A 2 22.37 5.65 5.98
C ALA A 2 21.02 5.16 5.45
N HIS A 3 20.99 3.93 4.90
CA HIS A 3 19.75 3.35 4.40
C HIS A 3 18.80 3.05 5.59
N PRO A 4 17.50 3.41 5.52
CA PRO A 4 16.58 3.25 6.65
C PRO A 4 16.51 1.86 7.26
N PHE A 5 16.87 0.82 6.49
CA PHE A 5 16.85 -0.58 6.89
C PHE A 5 18.25 -1.21 6.97
N GLU A 6 19.30 -0.39 7.10
CA GLU A 6 20.70 -0.89 7.09
C GLU A 6 20.96 -1.93 8.18
N THR A 7 20.32 -1.77 9.34
CA THR A 7 20.46 -2.66 10.49
C THR A 7 19.38 -3.75 10.58
N LEU A 8 18.40 -3.78 9.67
CA LEU A 8 17.36 -4.80 9.65
C LEU A 8 17.88 -6.06 8.94
N THR A 9 18.49 -6.96 9.71
CA THR A 9 18.99 -8.25 9.21
C THR A 9 17.91 -9.33 9.23
N PRO A 10 18.06 -10.43 8.46
CA PRO A 10 17.17 -11.58 8.55
C PRO A 10 17.05 -12.16 9.96
N ASP A 11 18.15 -12.23 10.72
CA ASP A 11 18.15 -12.71 12.10
C ASP A 11 17.29 -11.81 12.99
N LEU A 12 17.39 -10.48 12.81
CA LEU A 12 16.55 -9.53 13.56
C LEU A 12 15.06 -9.70 13.24
N VAL A 13 14.72 -10.10 12.01
CA VAL A 13 13.32 -10.40 11.64
C VAL A 13 12.82 -11.67 12.34
N LEU A 14 13.67 -12.71 12.44
CA LEU A 14 13.35 -13.92 13.21
C LEU A 14 13.15 -13.58 14.69
N ASP A 15 14.08 -12.86 15.30
CA ASP A 15 14.00 -12.41 16.70
C ASP A 15 12.73 -11.59 16.96
N ALA A 16 12.34 -10.71 16.02
CA ALA A 16 11.13 -9.92 16.11
C ALA A 16 9.87 -10.79 16.15
N VAL A 17 9.77 -11.79 15.28
CA VAL A 17 8.65 -12.74 15.22
C VAL A 17 8.60 -13.60 16.49
N GLU A 18 9.75 -14.06 16.98
CA GLU A 18 9.86 -14.87 18.19
C GLU A 18 9.56 -14.07 19.47
N SER A 19 9.89 -12.78 19.49
CA SER A 19 9.63 -11.91 20.64
C SER A 19 8.16 -11.78 21.02
N ILE A 20 7.26 -12.04 20.06
CA ILE A 20 5.80 -12.02 20.30
C ILE A 20 5.19 -13.43 20.40
N GLY A 21 6.03 -14.48 20.46
CA GLY A 21 5.61 -15.85 20.80
C GLY A 21 5.39 -16.80 19.64
N PHE A 22 5.73 -16.44 18.41
CA PHE A 22 5.74 -17.36 17.28
C PHE A 22 7.12 -18.01 17.16
N LEU A 23 7.19 -19.33 17.24
CA LEU A 23 8.45 -20.06 17.06
C LEU A 23 8.78 -20.18 15.57
N SER A 24 9.90 -19.60 15.16
CA SER A 24 10.37 -19.71 13.79
C SER A 24 11.06 -21.06 13.53
N ASP A 25 11.01 -21.53 12.29
CA ASP A 25 11.79 -22.67 11.82
C ASP A 25 13.11 -22.24 11.16
N ALA A 26 13.53 -21.00 11.43
CA ALA A 26 14.70 -20.32 10.88
C ALA A 26 14.69 -20.09 9.36
N ARG A 27 13.60 -20.37 8.65
CA ARG A 27 13.45 -20.03 7.24
C ARG A 27 12.94 -18.60 7.10
N VAL A 28 13.73 -17.76 6.47
CA VAL A 28 13.34 -16.39 6.13
C VAL A 28 13.65 -16.11 4.66
N LEU A 29 12.67 -15.56 3.95
CA LEU A 29 12.78 -15.19 2.54
C LEU A 29 12.37 -13.74 2.37
N ALA A 30 13.29 -12.89 1.91
CA ALA A 30 12.95 -11.53 1.54
C ALA A 30 12.05 -11.54 0.29
N LEU A 31 10.93 -10.84 0.36
CA LEU A 31 10.02 -10.65 -0.76
C LEU A 31 10.29 -9.31 -1.43
N ASN A 32 9.91 -9.19 -2.70
CA ASN A 32 10.03 -7.94 -3.42
C ASN A 32 9.13 -6.89 -2.78
N SER A 33 9.75 -5.76 -2.41
CA SER A 33 9.07 -4.62 -1.81
C SER A 33 9.86 -3.36 -2.12
N TYR A 34 9.20 -2.30 -2.50
CA TYR A 34 9.86 -1.04 -2.85
C TYR A 34 10.10 -0.15 -1.63
N GLU A 35 9.07 0.14 -0.88
CA GLU A 35 9.11 1.08 0.25
C GLU A 35 9.44 0.39 1.57
N ASN A 36 8.77 -0.70 1.87
CA ASN A 36 8.88 -1.45 3.11
C ASN A 36 9.96 -2.53 3.01
N ARG A 37 10.11 -3.34 4.05
CA ARG A 37 10.81 -4.63 3.97
C ARG A 37 9.83 -5.73 4.35
N VAL A 38 9.63 -6.64 3.43
CA VAL A 38 8.66 -7.73 3.56
C VAL A 38 9.39 -9.05 3.53
N TYR A 39 9.13 -9.88 4.52
CA TYR A 39 9.75 -11.20 4.66
C TYR A 39 8.67 -12.26 4.84
N GLN A 40 8.84 -13.38 4.17
CA GLN A 40 8.14 -14.60 4.54
C GLN A 40 8.97 -15.32 5.60
N VAL A 41 8.37 -15.61 6.74
CA VAL A 41 8.99 -16.29 7.87
C VAL A 41 8.32 -17.64 8.07
N GLY A 42 9.10 -18.70 8.06
CA GLY A 42 8.63 -20.04 8.38
C GLY A 42 8.33 -20.15 9.88
N ILE A 43 7.21 -20.78 10.22
CA ILE A 43 6.77 -20.99 11.61
C ILE A 43 6.72 -22.49 11.90
N GLU A 44 7.25 -22.93 13.06
CA GLU A 44 7.20 -24.32 13.45
C GLU A 44 5.76 -24.83 13.56
N HIS A 45 5.49 -25.94 12.91
CA HIS A 45 4.20 -26.62 12.93
C HIS A 45 2.98 -25.77 12.45
N ALA A 46 3.25 -24.65 11.73
CA ALA A 46 2.20 -23.75 11.22
C ALA A 46 2.51 -23.25 9.80
N GLU A 47 1.54 -22.60 9.18
CA GLU A 47 1.75 -21.91 7.91
C GLU A 47 2.70 -20.73 8.10
N PRO A 48 3.54 -20.43 7.11
CA PRO A 48 4.43 -19.26 7.16
C PRO A 48 3.65 -17.96 7.34
N LEU A 49 4.27 -17.00 8.01
CA LEU A 49 3.77 -15.63 8.15
C LEU A 49 4.51 -14.68 7.22
N ILE A 50 3.85 -13.57 6.91
CA ILE A 50 4.47 -12.42 6.24
C ILE A 50 4.73 -11.36 7.30
N ALA A 51 6.02 -11.04 7.52
CA ALA A 51 6.44 -9.95 8.38
C ALA A 51 6.71 -8.71 7.51
N ASN A 52 5.94 -7.65 7.72
CA ASN A 52 6.10 -6.36 7.04
C ASN A 52 6.69 -5.36 8.02
N ALA A 53 7.88 -4.84 7.72
CA ALA A 53 8.49 -3.72 8.41
C ALA A 53 8.26 -2.44 7.59
N PRO A 54 7.38 -1.54 8.02
CA PRO A 54 7.12 -0.29 7.33
C PRO A 54 8.34 0.61 7.37
N ARG A 55 8.57 1.36 6.29
CA ARG A 55 9.68 2.30 6.19
C ARG A 55 9.65 3.27 7.38
N PRO A 56 10.77 3.39 8.12
CA PRO A 56 10.86 4.36 9.22
C PRO A 56 10.49 5.77 8.77
N GLN A 57 9.72 6.47 9.60
CA GLN A 57 9.29 7.86 9.41
C GLN A 57 8.32 8.12 8.24
N ARG A 58 7.89 7.08 7.51
CA ARG A 58 6.87 7.26 6.46
C ARG A 58 5.49 7.50 7.06
N TRP A 59 5.08 6.67 7.98
CA TRP A 59 3.80 6.73 8.66
C TRP A 59 3.97 6.83 10.18
N THR A 60 3.05 7.52 10.86
CA THR A 60 2.96 7.45 12.33
C THR A 60 2.32 6.13 12.75
N ASN A 61 2.41 5.78 14.04
CA ASN A 61 1.75 4.58 14.58
C ASN A 61 0.23 4.67 14.41
N GLU A 62 -0.35 5.86 14.61
CA GLU A 62 -1.77 6.13 14.43
C GLU A 62 -2.21 5.87 13.01
N ALA A 63 -1.42 6.30 12.02
CA ALA A 63 -1.70 6.08 10.59
C ALA A 63 -1.62 4.59 10.21
N ILE A 64 -0.65 3.83 10.77
CA ILE A 64 -0.55 2.38 10.55
C ILE A 64 -1.74 1.66 11.20
N LEU A 65 -2.05 1.98 12.45
CA LEU A 65 -3.20 1.38 13.14
C LEU A 65 -4.55 1.75 12.49
N GLU A 66 -4.62 2.90 11.84
CA GLU A 66 -5.81 3.30 11.07
C GLU A 66 -5.98 2.46 9.79
N GLU A 67 -4.89 2.09 9.10
CA GLU A 67 -4.91 1.09 8.03
C GLU A 67 -5.39 -0.26 8.53
N HIS A 68 -4.82 -0.74 9.66
CA HIS A 68 -5.23 -2.02 10.24
C HIS A 68 -6.73 -2.03 10.56
N ARG A 69 -7.26 -0.96 11.18
CA ARG A 69 -8.69 -0.84 11.44
C ARG A 69 -9.52 -0.85 10.17
N PHE A 70 -9.07 -0.18 9.11
CA PHE A 70 -9.76 -0.21 7.83
C PHE A 70 -9.74 -1.60 7.21
N THR A 71 -8.62 -2.30 7.30
CA THR A 71 -8.50 -3.67 6.79
C THR A 71 -9.39 -4.65 7.56
N PHE A 72 -9.49 -4.53 8.89
CA PHE A 72 -10.43 -5.31 9.69
C PHE A 72 -11.89 -5.02 9.32
N GLU A 73 -12.26 -3.76 9.16
CA GLU A 73 -13.60 -3.35 8.73
C GLU A 73 -13.97 -3.92 7.36
N LEU A 74 -13.02 -3.93 6.42
CA LEU A 74 -13.21 -4.58 5.12
C LEU A 74 -13.46 -6.08 5.26
N ALA A 75 -12.66 -6.76 6.09
CA ALA A 75 -12.82 -8.19 6.34
C ALA A 75 -14.17 -8.51 7.02
N GLU A 76 -14.61 -7.71 7.98
CA GLU A 76 -15.93 -7.82 8.65
C GLU A 76 -17.09 -7.60 7.68
N CYS A 77 -16.87 -6.82 6.60
CA CYS A 77 -17.84 -6.61 5.51
C CYS A 77 -17.69 -7.65 4.38
N ASP A 78 -17.05 -8.79 4.63
CA ASP A 78 -16.80 -9.85 3.66
C ASP A 78 -16.02 -9.41 2.41
N VAL A 79 -15.23 -8.33 2.47
CA VAL A 79 -14.27 -7.99 1.43
C VAL A 79 -13.03 -8.85 1.63
N PRO A 80 -12.61 -9.66 0.65
CA PRO A 80 -11.50 -10.59 0.81
C PRO A 80 -10.15 -9.85 0.80
N VAL A 81 -9.81 -9.26 1.92
CA VAL A 81 -8.51 -8.63 2.21
C VAL A 81 -7.66 -9.55 3.07
N VAL A 82 -6.36 -9.37 3.03
CA VAL A 82 -5.44 -10.03 3.97
C VAL A 82 -5.20 -9.09 5.14
N ALA A 83 -5.96 -9.32 6.21
CA ALA A 83 -5.86 -8.51 7.43
C ALA A 83 -4.62 -8.89 8.27
N PRO A 84 -4.04 -7.93 9.00
CA PRO A 84 -2.94 -8.21 9.92
C PRO A 84 -3.39 -9.14 11.06
N LEU A 85 -2.44 -9.91 11.58
CA LEU A 85 -2.68 -10.73 12.77
C LEU A 85 -2.78 -9.84 14.01
N VAL A 86 -3.71 -10.22 14.88
CA VAL A 86 -3.82 -9.62 16.22
C VAL A 86 -3.25 -10.61 17.23
N HIS A 87 -2.25 -10.19 17.99
CA HIS A 87 -1.68 -10.98 19.08
C HIS A 87 -1.70 -10.15 20.37
N ASN A 88 -2.27 -10.70 21.44
CA ASN A 88 -2.47 -9.98 22.72
C ASN A 88 -3.19 -8.62 22.59
N GLY A 89 -4.08 -8.47 21.61
CA GLY A 89 -4.83 -7.25 21.36
C GLY A 89 -4.10 -6.21 20.50
N GLU A 90 -2.88 -6.49 20.07
CA GLU A 90 -2.06 -5.61 19.22
C GLU A 90 -1.87 -6.20 17.82
N SER A 91 -1.76 -5.34 16.82
CA SER A 91 -1.50 -5.69 15.42
C SER A 91 -0.26 -4.99 14.85
N LEU A 92 0.28 -4.01 15.58
CA LEU A 92 1.55 -3.33 15.28
C LEU A 92 2.50 -3.61 16.43
N PHE A 93 3.66 -4.14 16.12
CA PHE A 93 4.68 -4.55 17.09
C PHE A 93 5.95 -3.74 16.88
N GLU A 94 6.83 -3.74 17.89
CA GLU A 94 8.14 -3.10 17.81
C GLU A 94 9.21 -4.04 18.35
N HIS A 95 10.31 -4.17 17.62
CA HIS A 95 11.50 -4.90 18.05
C HIS A 95 12.76 -4.20 17.58
N ALA A 96 13.73 -3.99 18.47
CA ALA A 96 15.01 -3.34 18.20
C ALA A 96 14.91 -2.01 17.42
N GLY A 97 13.85 -1.21 17.69
CA GLY A 97 13.60 0.07 17.05
C GLY A 97 12.94 0.00 15.68
N PHE A 98 12.58 -1.21 15.20
CA PHE A 98 11.76 -1.40 14.00
C PHE A 98 10.33 -1.76 14.38
N ARG A 99 9.39 -1.09 13.72
CA ARG A 99 7.98 -1.49 13.75
C ARG A 99 7.77 -2.63 12.77
N PHE A 100 6.87 -3.55 13.10
CA PHE A 100 6.49 -4.61 12.19
C PHE A 100 5.04 -5.06 12.41
N THR A 101 4.47 -5.60 11.36
CA THR A 101 3.13 -6.18 11.31
C THR A 101 3.24 -7.59 10.75
N LEU A 102 2.46 -8.53 11.27
CA LEU A 102 2.39 -9.88 10.74
C LEU A 102 1.08 -10.11 10.00
N PHE A 103 1.17 -10.79 8.87
CA PHE A 103 0.02 -11.19 8.07
C PHE A 103 0.04 -12.70 7.83
N PRO A 104 -1.13 -13.36 7.70
CA PRO A 104 -1.19 -14.72 7.21
C PRO A 104 -0.70 -14.74 5.76
N ARG A 105 0.13 -15.73 5.41
CA ARG A 105 0.56 -15.90 4.02
C ARG A 105 -0.63 -16.28 3.14
N ARG A 106 -0.84 -15.53 2.08
CA ARG A 106 -1.77 -15.88 1.00
C ARG A 106 -0.99 -16.09 -0.29
N GLY A 107 -1.11 -17.28 -0.87
CA GLY A 107 -0.56 -17.56 -2.19
C GLY A 107 -1.56 -17.16 -3.27
N GLY A 108 -1.04 -16.84 -4.46
CA GLY A 108 -1.87 -16.49 -5.61
C GLY A 108 -1.03 -15.93 -6.73
N ARG A 109 -1.68 -15.59 -7.83
CA ARG A 109 -1.09 -14.90 -8.99
C ARG A 109 -1.81 -13.58 -9.18
N ALA A 110 -1.12 -12.60 -9.77
CA ALA A 110 -1.79 -11.41 -10.28
C ALA A 110 -2.88 -11.81 -11.30
N PRO A 111 -3.96 -11.04 -11.43
CA PRO A 111 -4.95 -11.25 -12.47
C PRO A 111 -4.31 -11.20 -13.86
N GLU A 112 -4.89 -11.96 -14.80
CA GLU A 112 -4.40 -12.03 -16.17
C GLU A 112 -4.83 -10.76 -16.94
N PRO A 113 -3.88 -10.02 -17.55
CA PRO A 113 -4.22 -8.86 -18.35
C PRO A 113 -5.18 -9.24 -19.48
N GLY A 114 -6.23 -8.45 -19.68
CA GLY A 114 -7.24 -8.69 -20.73
C GLY A 114 -8.28 -9.78 -20.42
N ASN A 115 -8.21 -10.44 -19.26
CA ASN A 115 -9.25 -11.39 -18.85
C ASN A 115 -10.47 -10.63 -18.31
N LEU A 116 -11.49 -10.45 -19.16
CA LEU A 116 -12.68 -9.66 -18.86
C LEU A 116 -13.49 -10.20 -17.67
N ASP A 117 -13.54 -11.53 -17.50
CA ASP A 117 -14.24 -12.12 -16.35
C ASP A 117 -13.54 -11.80 -15.03
N GLN A 118 -12.21 -11.85 -15.03
CA GLN A 118 -11.43 -11.43 -13.86
C GLN A 118 -11.57 -9.93 -13.60
N LEU A 119 -11.50 -9.08 -14.63
CA LEU A 119 -11.71 -7.63 -14.50
C LEU A 119 -13.10 -7.30 -13.96
N TYR A 120 -14.15 -8.01 -14.41
CA TYR A 120 -15.50 -7.82 -13.89
C TYR A 120 -15.58 -8.15 -12.40
N ARG A 121 -15.01 -9.28 -11.97
CA ARG A 121 -14.98 -9.68 -10.55
C ARG A 121 -14.16 -8.70 -9.70
N LEU A 122 -13.03 -8.21 -10.22
CA LEU A 122 -12.22 -7.18 -9.57
C LEU A 122 -13.00 -5.87 -9.43
N GLY A 123 -13.71 -5.45 -10.47
CA GLY A 123 -14.59 -4.27 -10.41
C GLY A 123 -15.66 -4.39 -9.31
N GLN A 124 -16.29 -5.56 -9.17
CA GLN A 124 -17.23 -5.81 -8.08
C GLN A 124 -16.57 -5.76 -6.70
N LEU A 125 -15.36 -6.33 -6.60
CA LEU A 125 -14.59 -6.33 -5.36
C LEU A 125 -14.19 -4.91 -4.94
N LEU A 126 -13.68 -4.11 -5.87
CA LEU A 126 -13.34 -2.70 -5.63
C LEU A 126 -14.59 -1.88 -5.30
N GLY A 127 -15.72 -2.14 -5.95
CA GLY A 127 -16.99 -1.50 -5.60
C GLY A 127 -17.40 -1.75 -4.14
N ARG A 128 -17.17 -2.96 -3.62
CA ARG A 128 -17.41 -3.30 -2.20
C ARG A 128 -16.43 -2.57 -1.28
N LEU A 129 -15.14 -2.59 -1.61
CA LEU A 129 -14.12 -1.83 -0.86
C LEU A 129 -14.49 -0.35 -0.80
N HIS A 130 -14.85 0.27 -1.91
CA HIS A 130 -15.24 1.68 -1.98
C HIS A 130 -16.53 1.97 -1.22
N ALA A 131 -17.50 1.05 -1.20
CA ALA A 131 -18.71 1.18 -0.40
C ALA A 131 -18.36 1.29 1.10
N VAL A 132 -17.54 0.38 1.62
CA VAL A 132 -17.02 0.45 2.99
C VAL A 132 -16.18 1.71 3.18
N GLY A 133 -15.29 2.03 2.23
CA GLY A 133 -14.44 3.21 2.27
C GLY A 133 -15.20 4.53 2.36
N SER A 134 -16.43 4.58 1.83
CA SER A 134 -17.25 5.78 1.81
C SER A 134 -17.98 6.08 3.12
N THR A 135 -17.94 5.17 4.11
CA THR A 135 -18.72 5.28 5.36
C THR A 135 -18.18 6.30 6.32
N ARG A 136 -16.85 6.45 6.38
CA ARG A 136 -16.16 7.40 7.27
C ARG A 136 -14.80 7.81 6.69
N PRO A 137 -14.22 8.95 7.10
CA PRO A 137 -12.87 9.37 6.66
C PRO A 137 -11.77 8.67 7.46
N PHE A 138 -10.53 8.77 6.96
CA PHE A 138 -9.31 8.64 7.74
C PHE A 138 -9.02 9.94 8.51
N GLU A 139 -8.39 9.85 9.67
CA GLU A 139 -8.01 10.97 10.53
C GLU A 139 -6.50 11.24 10.50
N HIS A 140 -5.70 10.18 10.34
CA HIS A 140 -4.23 10.24 10.45
C HIS A 140 -3.52 10.00 9.10
N ARG A 141 -4.24 9.74 8.03
CA ARG A 141 -3.69 9.53 6.69
C ARG A 141 -4.02 10.70 5.77
N GLU A 142 -2.97 11.27 5.17
CA GLU A 142 -3.13 12.38 4.24
C GLU A 142 -3.97 11.97 3.02
N ALA A 143 -4.84 12.88 2.59
CA ALA A 143 -5.62 12.68 1.38
C ALA A 143 -4.76 12.79 0.12
N LEU A 144 -5.05 11.97 -0.88
CA LEU A 144 -4.53 12.15 -2.23
C LEU A 144 -5.13 13.43 -2.83
N GLY A 145 -4.28 14.32 -3.26
CA GLY A 145 -4.71 15.56 -3.89
C GLY A 145 -3.54 16.39 -4.40
N VAL A 146 -3.85 17.36 -5.27
CA VAL A 146 -2.83 18.22 -5.90
C VAL A 146 -1.99 18.91 -4.84
N LYS A 147 -2.61 19.40 -3.77
CA LYS A 147 -1.91 20.13 -2.70
C LYS A 147 -0.82 19.30 -2.04
N ASN A 148 -1.11 18.03 -1.73
CA ASN A 148 -0.20 17.17 -0.97
C ASN A 148 0.85 16.50 -1.87
N PHE A 149 0.46 16.15 -3.10
CA PHE A 149 1.32 15.38 -4.02
C PHE A 149 1.98 16.21 -5.12
N GLY A 150 1.60 17.46 -5.31
CA GLY A 150 2.14 18.32 -6.36
C GLY A 150 3.25 19.26 -5.87
N PRO A 151 2.92 20.41 -5.24
CA PRO A 151 3.90 21.44 -4.91
C PRO A 151 5.02 20.96 -3.97
N GLY A 152 4.69 20.15 -2.95
CA GLY A 152 5.67 19.60 -2.02
C GLY A 152 6.68 18.69 -2.71
N SER A 153 6.22 17.78 -3.56
CA SER A 153 7.09 16.89 -4.35
C SER A 153 7.97 17.69 -5.31
N LEU A 154 7.42 18.71 -5.97
CA LEU A 154 8.22 19.59 -6.85
C LEU A 154 9.30 20.30 -6.08
N THR A 155 9.01 20.88 -4.91
CA THR A 155 10.01 21.54 -4.05
C THR A 155 11.13 20.58 -3.68
N THR A 156 10.78 19.37 -3.22
CA THR A 156 11.76 18.32 -2.88
C THR A 156 12.69 17.99 -4.05
N LEU A 157 12.14 17.86 -5.26
CA LEU A 157 12.93 17.56 -6.46
C LEU A 157 13.86 18.71 -6.86
N LEU A 158 13.39 19.96 -6.77
CA LEU A 158 14.19 21.13 -7.14
C LEU A 158 15.34 21.39 -6.15
N GLU A 159 15.11 21.17 -4.86
CA GLU A 159 16.09 21.40 -3.80
C GLU A 159 17.03 20.20 -3.56
N GLY A 160 16.58 18.99 -3.91
CA GLY A 160 17.27 17.74 -3.58
C GLY A 160 18.45 17.35 -4.48
N ASN A 161 18.83 18.20 -5.45
CA ASN A 161 19.89 17.90 -6.43
C ASN A 161 19.68 16.61 -7.25
N PHE A 162 18.43 16.16 -7.41
CA PHE A 162 18.09 14.99 -8.22
C PHE A 162 18.13 15.28 -9.73
N ILE A 163 17.99 16.55 -10.11
CA ILE A 163 17.89 16.99 -11.50
C ILE A 163 19.22 17.68 -11.89
N PRO A 164 19.80 17.32 -13.04
CA PRO A 164 20.97 18.00 -13.56
C PRO A 164 20.75 19.52 -13.67
N LYS A 165 21.70 20.32 -13.24
CA LYS A 165 21.57 21.80 -13.21
C LYS A 165 21.20 22.41 -14.56
N SER A 166 21.64 21.82 -15.66
CA SER A 166 21.31 22.25 -17.03
C SER A 166 19.84 22.04 -17.40
N LEU A 167 19.15 21.10 -16.74
CA LEU A 167 17.74 20.78 -17.00
C LEU A 167 16.78 21.42 -16.01
N LEU A 168 17.26 21.91 -14.89
CA LEU A 168 16.45 22.49 -13.81
C LEU A 168 15.43 23.53 -14.30
N PRO A 169 15.82 24.57 -15.09
CA PRO A 169 14.84 25.57 -15.51
C PRO A 169 13.72 25.02 -16.40
N ALA A 170 14.07 24.10 -17.33
CA ALA A 170 13.10 23.47 -18.21
C ALA A 170 12.16 22.56 -17.43
N TYR A 171 12.70 21.74 -16.51
CA TYR A 171 11.94 20.86 -15.65
C TYR A 171 10.96 21.64 -14.77
N GLU A 172 11.44 22.69 -14.10
CA GLU A 172 10.60 23.53 -13.23
C GLU A 172 9.45 24.17 -14.00
N SER A 173 9.72 24.73 -15.19
CA SER A 173 8.70 25.35 -16.04
C SER A 173 7.61 24.35 -16.42
N VAL A 174 7.98 23.19 -16.97
CA VAL A 174 7.03 22.14 -17.36
C VAL A 174 6.27 21.59 -16.17
N ALA A 175 6.92 21.34 -15.04
CA ALA A 175 6.28 20.82 -13.84
C ALA A 175 5.25 21.82 -13.27
N ARG A 176 5.57 23.11 -13.22
CA ARG A 176 4.61 24.13 -12.78
C ARG A 176 3.40 24.25 -13.69
N ASP A 177 3.60 24.23 -15.01
CA ASP A 177 2.52 24.27 -15.99
C ASP A 177 1.63 23.02 -15.87
N LEU A 178 2.24 21.83 -15.70
CA LEU A 178 1.52 20.58 -15.49
C LEU A 178 0.68 20.63 -14.21
N LEU A 179 1.27 21.04 -13.08
CA LEU A 179 0.56 21.14 -11.80
C LEU A 179 -0.62 22.11 -11.89
N LYS A 180 -0.46 23.25 -12.55
CA LYS A 180 -1.55 24.19 -12.81
C LYS A 180 -2.69 23.51 -13.59
N ARG A 181 -2.34 22.77 -14.64
CA ARG A 181 -3.34 22.04 -15.45
C ARG A 181 -4.06 20.97 -14.65
N VAL A 182 -3.34 20.20 -13.84
CA VAL A 182 -3.91 19.19 -12.95
C VAL A 182 -4.86 19.85 -11.95
N GLU A 183 -4.47 20.97 -11.35
CA GLU A 183 -5.32 21.71 -10.41
C GLU A 183 -6.61 22.22 -11.07
N GLU A 184 -6.55 22.73 -12.30
CA GLU A 184 -7.71 23.15 -13.08
C GLU A 184 -8.68 21.97 -13.31
N VAL A 185 -8.17 20.80 -13.70
CA VAL A 185 -8.98 19.59 -13.92
C VAL A 185 -9.62 19.12 -12.60
N TYR A 186 -8.86 19.06 -11.50
CA TYR A 186 -9.40 18.70 -10.20
C TYR A 186 -10.54 19.64 -9.74
N LYS A 187 -10.38 20.94 -9.95
CA LYS A 187 -11.41 21.93 -9.63
C LYS A 187 -12.66 21.81 -10.52
N ALA A 188 -12.45 21.48 -11.79
CA ALA A 188 -13.53 21.34 -12.77
C ALA A 188 -14.29 20.02 -12.67
N THR A 189 -13.72 19.02 -12.00
CA THR A 189 -14.28 17.67 -11.90
C THR A 189 -14.70 17.38 -10.45
N PRO A 190 -15.95 17.63 -10.08
CA PRO A 190 -16.44 17.32 -8.75
C PRO A 190 -16.29 15.83 -8.44
N HIS A 191 -15.70 15.51 -7.32
CA HIS A 191 -15.51 14.13 -6.86
C HIS A 191 -15.68 14.05 -5.34
N LYS A 192 -16.01 12.86 -4.87
CA LYS A 192 -16.04 12.55 -3.44
C LYS A 192 -14.79 11.77 -3.07
N ASN A 193 -14.10 12.22 -2.04
CA ASN A 193 -13.02 11.44 -1.45
C ASN A 193 -13.59 10.36 -0.54
N ILE A 194 -13.10 9.14 -0.72
CA ILE A 194 -13.40 7.97 0.11
C ILE A 194 -12.09 7.38 0.60
N ARG A 195 -12.14 6.50 1.59
CA ARG A 195 -11.00 5.62 1.90
C ARG A 195 -10.85 4.63 0.75
N MET A 196 -9.70 4.59 0.14
CA MET A 196 -9.37 3.74 -0.99
C MET A 196 -8.09 2.95 -0.72
N HIS A 197 -7.78 1.99 -1.56
CA HIS A 197 -6.53 1.23 -1.48
C HIS A 197 -5.30 2.13 -1.70
N GLY A 198 -5.38 2.98 -2.71
CA GLY A 198 -4.35 3.98 -3.02
C GLY A 198 -3.25 3.50 -3.95
N ASP A 199 -2.92 2.21 -3.94
CA ASP A 199 -1.95 1.55 -4.83
C ASP A 199 -2.53 0.24 -5.40
N CYS A 200 -3.72 0.32 -5.98
CA CYS A 200 -4.51 -0.81 -6.44
C CYS A 200 -4.07 -1.32 -7.82
N HIS A 201 -2.82 -1.77 -7.93
CA HIS A 201 -2.32 -2.38 -9.17
C HIS A 201 -2.50 -3.92 -9.18
N PRO A 202 -2.42 -4.60 -10.34
CA PRO A 202 -2.63 -6.05 -10.43
C PRO A 202 -1.75 -6.88 -9.49
N GLY A 203 -0.55 -6.42 -9.15
CA GLY A 203 0.36 -7.10 -8.23
C GLY A 203 -0.15 -7.17 -6.78
N ASN A 204 -1.07 -6.28 -6.40
CA ASN A 204 -1.70 -6.25 -5.08
C ASN A 204 -3.04 -7.02 -5.05
N MET A 205 -3.35 -7.74 -6.13
CA MET A 205 -4.50 -8.63 -6.27
C MET A 205 -4.05 -10.09 -6.42
N MET A 206 -4.19 -10.87 -5.38
CA MET A 206 -3.77 -12.28 -5.36
C MET A 206 -4.94 -13.19 -5.74
N CYS A 207 -4.90 -13.75 -6.95
CA CYS A 207 -5.88 -14.71 -7.43
C CYS A 207 -5.42 -16.14 -7.19
N ARG A 208 -6.23 -16.93 -6.49
CA ARG A 208 -6.05 -18.37 -6.34
C ARG A 208 -7.42 -19.06 -6.36
N ASP A 209 -7.54 -20.08 -7.18
CA ASP A 209 -8.78 -20.86 -7.33
C ASP A 209 -10.00 -19.95 -7.60
N GLU A 210 -9.83 -18.98 -8.50
CA GLU A 210 -10.83 -17.96 -8.88
C GLU A 210 -11.26 -17.01 -7.74
N VAL A 211 -10.61 -17.06 -6.59
CA VAL A 211 -10.84 -16.16 -5.47
C VAL A 211 -9.72 -15.09 -5.44
N PHE A 212 -10.14 -13.83 -5.45
CA PHE A 212 -9.23 -12.71 -5.28
C PHE A 212 -9.09 -12.32 -3.82
N HIS A 213 -7.87 -11.98 -3.43
CA HIS A 213 -7.58 -11.34 -2.14
C HIS A 213 -6.82 -10.05 -2.41
N ILE A 214 -7.23 -8.99 -1.78
CA ILE A 214 -6.54 -7.70 -1.78
C ILE A 214 -5.45 -7.75 -0.71
N VAL A 215 -4.26 -7.33 -1.08
CA VAL A 215 -3.08 -7.23 -0.18
C VAL A 215 -2.50 -5.83 -0.24
N ASP A 216 -1.65 -5.49 0.73
CA ASP A 216 -0.83 -4.28 0.75
C ASP A 216 -1.64 -2.96 0.73
N LEU A 217 -2.42 -2.75 1.79
CA LEU A 217 -3.14 -1.50 1.99
C LEU A 217 -2.27 -0.36 2.56
N ASP A 218 -0.93 -0.51 2.57
CA ASP A 218 0.00 0.47 3.15
C ASP A 218 -0.17 1.90 2.59
N ASP A 219 -0.61 2.02 1.34
CA ASP A 219 -0.89 3.28 0.67
C ASP A 219 -2.34 3.77 0.79
N CYS A 220 -3.19 3.07 1.57
CA CYS A 220 -4.58 3.47 1.71
C CYS A 220 -4.69 4.90 2.26
N ARG A 221 -5.60 5.68 1.68
CA ARG A 221 -5.80 7.10 2.01
C ARG A 221 -7.15 7.60 1.53
N MET A 222 -7.49 8.82 1.89
CA MET A 222 -8.64 9.50 1.28
C MET A 222 -8.32 9.92 -0.15
N GLY A 223 -9.21 9.66 -1.09
CA GLY A 223 -9.04 10.08 -2.47
C GLY A 223 -10.22 9.72 -3.36
N PRO A 224 -10.19 10.12 -4.64
CA PRO A 224 -11.21 9.75 -5.62
C PRO A 224 -11.11 8.28 -5.99
N ALA A 225 -12.22 7.55 -6.00
CA ALA A 225 -12.29 6.12 -6.30
C ALA A 225 -11.60 5.71 -7.62
N VAL A 226 -11.53 6.61 -8.59
CA VAL A 226 -10.86 6.37 -9.86
C VAL A 226 -9.37 6.02 -9.70
N GLN A 227 -8.73 6.43 -8.60
CA GLN A 227 -7.34 6.08 -8.30
C GLN A 227 -7.12 4.57 -8.25
N ASP A 228 -8.05 3.82 -7.67
CA ASP A 228 -7.94 2.36 -7.60
C ASP A 228 -8.32 1.68 -8.93
N LEU A 229 -9.10 2.34 -9.77
CA LEU A 229 -9.61 1.75 -11.01
C LEU A 229 -8.61 1.87 -12.16
N TRP A 230 -8.01 3.04 -12.37
CA TRP A 230 -7.14 3.26 -13.53
C TRP A 230 -5.89 2.38 -13.51
N MET A 231 -5.40 1.98 -12.34
CA MET A 231 -4.23 1.12 -12.19
C MET A 231 -4.48 -0.33 -12.67
N MET A 232 -5.76 -0.72 -12.83
CA MET A 232 -6.15 -2.01 -13.39
C MET A 232 -6.27 -2.00 -14.91
N LEU A 233 -6.26 -0.82 -15.54
CA LEU A 233 -6.39 -0.71 -16.98
C LEU A 233 -5.05 -1.01 -17.65
N ALA A 234 -5.10 -1.83 -18.70
CA ALA A 234 -3.95 -2.18 -19.53
C ALA A 234 -4.39 -2.20 -20.99
N GLY A 235 -3.51 -1.78 -21.90
CA GLY A 235 -3.79 -1.69 -23.33
C GLY A 235 -3.83 -0.26 -23.84
N ASP A 236 -4.32 -0.09 -25.06
CA ASP A 236 -4.49 1.22 -25.66
C ASP A 236 -5.83 1.88 -25.24
N ARG A 237 -6.07 3.10 -25.69
CA ARG A 237 -7.28 3.85 -25.35
C ARG A 237 -8.59 3.21 -25.84
N GLN A 238 -8.54 2.32 -26.81
CA GLN A 238 -9.72 1.63 -27.35
C GLN A 238 -10.01 0.34 -26.58
N GLU A 239 -9.00 -0.21 -25.92
CA GLU A 239 -9.08 -1.43 -25.09
C GLU A 239 -9.45 -1.14 -23.63
N CYS A 240 -9.25 0.11 -23.18
CA CYS A 240 -9.66 0.60 -21.86
C CYS A 240 -11.05 1.23 -21.89
#